data_992ce6c7f72fd28ac5f0e79dc56bb639
#
_entry.id   992ce6c7f72fd28ac5f0e79dc56bb639
#
_cell.length_a   1.000
_cell.length_b   1.000
_cell.length_c   1.000
_cell.angle_alpha   90.00
_cell.angle_beta   90.00
_cell.angle_gamma   90.00
#
_symmetry.space_group_name_H-M   'P 1'
#
loop_
_entity.id
_entity.type
_entity.pdbx_description
1 polymer ?
#
loop_
_entity_poly.entity_id
_entity_poly.type
_entity_poly.pdbx_seq_one_letter_code
_entity_poly.pdbx_strand_id
1 'polypeptide(L)'
;LESKQIDGAILNEPNITKVQTAGYGKLVTQVGDVIPYQTSALFFSPKFLKNEDAAVRFLRAYKKACNYYYDAAIDNKDPKKLDEVVGIIAKYVKAPEADIKLGLPYIDRDGKLLDSDIQTQIDWYTSHGMIEGKLDPQAVTNTSLLSKAMQK
;
A
#
# COMPACT_ATOMS: atom_id res chain seq x y z
N LEU A 1 -4.63 -21.81 -12.28
CA LEU A 1 -3.75 -21.69 -13.44
C LEU A 1 -3.02 -23.01 -13.68
N GLU A 2 -2.19 -23.49 -12.76
CA GLU A 2 -1.45 -24.75 -12.91
C GLU A 2 -2.37 -25.94 -13.19
N SER A 3 -3.44 -26.09 -12.40
CA SER A 3 -4.46 -27.14 -12.55
C SER A 3 -5.43 -26.93 -13.73
N LYS A 4 -5.29 -25.81 -14.46
CA LYS A 4 -6.18 -25.39 -15.57
C LYS A 4 -7.65 -25.24 -15.19
N GLN A 5 -7.95 -25.03 -13.90
CA GLN A 5 -9.32 -24.82 -13.41
C GLN A 5 -9.78 -23.36 -13.53
N ILE A 6 -8.83 -22.44 -13.70
CA ILE A 6 -9.09 -21.01 -13.89
C ILE A 6 -8.19 -20.47 -15.01
N ASP A 7 -8.69 -19.51 -15.78
CA ASP A 7 -7.99 -18.89 -16.90
C ASP A 7 -7.18 -17.64 -16.50
N GLY A 8 -7.52 -17.01 -15.38
CA GLY A 8 -6.85 -15.83 -14.87
C GLY A 8 -6.96 -15.69 -13.36
N ALA A 9 -6.05 -14.93 -12.77
CA ALA A 9 -6.06 -14.60 -11.34
C ALA A 9 -5.43 -13.22 -11.10
N ILE A 10 -5.90 -12.54 -10.05
CA ILE A 10 -5.23 -11.36 -9.49
C ILE A 10 -4.36 -11.85 -8.33
N LEU A 11 -3.08 -11.56 -8.40
CA LEU A 11 -2.09 -12.04 -7.45
C LEU A 11 -1.19 -10.88 -6.99
N ASN A 12 -0.61 -11.04 -5.81
CA ASN A 12 0.48 -10.19 -5.32
C ASN A 12 1.81 -10.92 -5.44
N GLU A 13 2.92 -10.16 -5.47
CA GLU A 13 4.24 -10.76 -5.32
C GLU A 13 4.37 -11.44 -3.92
N PRO A 14 5.13 -12.51 -3.81
CA PRO A 14 5.95 -13.18 -4.84
C PRO A 14 5.19 -14.21 -5.70
N ASN A 15 3.85 -14.30 -5.59
CA ASN A 15 3.08 -15.33 -6.31
C ASN A 15 3.04 -15.08 -7.82
N ILE A 16 3.06 -13.81 -8.27
CA ILE A 16 3.16 -13.45 -9.70
C ILE A 16 4.44 -14.09 -10.28
N THR A 17 5.58 -13.80 -9.67
CA THR A 17 6.87 -14.34 -10.09
C THR A 17 6.90 -15.87 -10.07
N LYS A 18 6.34 -16.52 -9.04
CA LYS A 18 6.26 -17.98 -8.97
C LYS A 18 5.48 -18.58 -10.15
N VAL A 19 4.32 -18.01 -10.47
CA VAL A 19 3.48 -18.46 -11.58
C VAL A 19 4.19 -18.27 -12.92
N GLN A 20 4.86 -17.15 -13.12
CA GLN A 20 5.62 -16.87 -14.34
C GLN A 20 6.85 -17.79 -14.49
N THR A 21 7.63 -17.96 -13.43
CA THR A 21 8.83 -18.82 -13.43
C THR A 21 8.47 -20.28 -13.65
N ALA A 22 7.36 -20.73 -13.10
CA ALA A 22 6.86 -22.10 -13.31
C ALA A 22 6.18 -22.31 -14.67
N GLY A 23 6.00 -21.23 -15.46
CA GLY A 23 5.38 -21.32 -16.79
C GLY A 23 3.87 -21.52 -16.80
N TYR A 24 3.20 -21.32 -15.64
CA TYR A 24 1.74 -21.53 -15.53
C TYR A 24 0.92 -20.33 -16.00
N GLY A 25 1.56 -19.16 -16.19
CA GLY A 25 0.85 -17.97 -16.63
C GLY A 25 1.79 -16.85 -17.04
N LYS A 26 1.19 -15.79 -17.60
CA LYS A 26 1.87 -14.55 -18.00
C LYS A 26 1.22 -13.37 -17.30
N LEU A 27 2.02 -12.41 -16.87
CA LEU A 27 1.51 -11.12 -16.41
C LEU A 27 0.86 -10.39 -17.58
N VAL A 28 -0.41 -10.05 -17.44
CA VAL A 28 -1.17 -9.29 -18.44
C VAL A 28 -0.98 -7.79 -18.21
N THR A 29 -1.18 -7.35 -16.96
CA THR A 29 -1.01 -5.95 -16.54
C THR A 29 -0.91 -5.86 -15.02
N GLN A 30 -0.42 -4.75 -14.52
CA GLN A 30 -0.54 -4.40 -13.10
C GLN A 30 -1.89 -3.71 -12.86
N VAL A 31 -2.55 -4.03 -11.74
CA VAL A 31 -3.84 -3.41 -11.40
C VAL A 31 -3.70 -1.89 -11.30
N GLY A 32 -2.61 -1.40 -10.72
CA GLY A 32 -2.35 0.04 -10.57
C GLY A 32 -2.16 0.80 -11.89
N ASP A 33 -1.81 0.12 -12.98
CA ASP A 33 -1.70 0.73 -14.31
C ASP A 33 -3.08 0.97 -14.96
N VAL A 34 -4.10 0.25 -14.48
CA VAL A 34 -5.45 0.29 -15.04
C VAL A 34 -6.39 1.11 -14.16
N ILE A 35 -6.29 0.95 -12.85
CA ILE A 35 -7.20 1.55 -11.88
C ILE A 35 -6.38 2.10 -10.72
N PRO A 36 -6.48 3.40 -10.40
CA PRO A 36 -5.99 3.92 -9.11
C PRO A 36 -6.70 3.17 -7.97
N TYR A 37 -5.94 2.56 -7.06
CA TYR A 37 -6.51 1.70 -6.02
C TYR A 37 -5.78 1.83 -4.69
N GLN A 38 -6.54 2.07 -3.61
CA GLN A 38 -6.03 2.11 -2.25
C GLN A 38 -6.07 0.72 -1.62
N THR A 39 -4.95 0.01 -1.64
CA THR A 39 -4.86 -1.36 -1.11
C THR A 39 -4.71 -1.45 0.40
N SER A 40 -4.07 -0.45 1.02
CA SER A 40 -3.72 -0.47 2.43
C SER A 40 -3.83 0.91 3.05
N ALA A 41 -4.13 0.95 4.34
CA ALA A 41 -4.19 2.18 5.11
C ALA A 41 -3.57 1.99 6.49
N LEU A 42 -3.09 3.09 7.07
CA LEU A 42 -2.62 3.12 8.45
C LEU A 42 -3.80 3.37 9.39
N PHE A 43 -3.93 2.54 10.40
CA PHE A 43 -4.99 2.62 11.39
C PHE A 43 -4.42 2.91 12.78
N PHE A 44 -5.08 3.80 13.50
CA PHE A 44 -4.84 4.01 14.92
C PHE A 44 -6.01 3.52 15.77
N SER A 45 -5.71 2.90 16.91
CA SER A 45 -6.75 2.53 17.85
C SER A 45 -7.34 3.78 18.53
N PRO A 46 -8.63 3.76 18.94
CA PRO A 46 -9.23 4.87 19.69
C PRO A 46 -8.45 5.22 20.99
N LYS A 47 -7.83 4.22 21.61
CA LYS A 47 -6.97 4.42 22.79
C LYS A 47 -5.72 5.24 22.43
N PHE A 48 -5.06 4.93 21.31
CA PHE A 48 -3.85 5.64 20.87
C PHE A 48 -4.18 7.08 20.45
N LEU A 49 -5.33 7.30 19.82
CA LEU A 49 -5.78 8.62 19.38
C LEU A 49 -6.01 9.62 20.54
N LYS A 50 -6.20 9.13 21.78
CA LYS A 50 -6.25 10.01 22.97
C LYS A 50 -4.94 10.74 23.22
N ASN A 51 -3.81 10.25 22.68
CA ASN A 51 -2.51 10.91 22.73
C ASN A 51 -2.17 11.47 21.34
N GLU A 52 -2.77 12.62 21.01
CA GLU A 52 -2.60 13.25 19.70
C GLU A 52 -1.13 13.57 19.38
N ASP A 53 -0.35 14.03 20.37
CA ASP A 53 1.07 14.33 20.16
C ASP A 53 1.86 13.08 19.73
N ALA A 54 1.60 11.93 20.37
CA ALA A 54 2.23 10.68 19.96
C ALA A 54 1.81 10.26 18.55
N ALA A 55 0.54 10.43 18.18
CA ALA A 55 0.04 10.12 16.84
C ALA A 55 0.70 11.02 15.77
N VAL A 56 0.80 12.32 16.04
CA VAL A 56 1.47 13.27 15.13
C VAL A 56 2.96 12.96 14.98
N ARG A 57 3.66 12.65 16.07
CA ARG A 57 5.08 12.24 16.01
C ARG A 57 5.28 10.94 15.22
N PHE A 58 4.38 9.98 15.40
CA PHE A 58 4.40 8.74 14.62
C PHE A 58 4.22 9.05 13.13
N LEU A 59 3.23 9.88 12.76
CA LEU A 59 2.99 10.24 11.38
C LEU A 59 4.13 11.04 10.74
N ARG A 60 4.86 11.85 11.51
CA ARG A 60 6.11 12.49 11.05
C ARG A 60 7.17 11.46 10.69
N ALA A 61 7.34 10.44 11.52
CA ALA A 61 8.28 9.34 11.25
C ALA A 61 7.83 8.51 10.05
N TYR A 62 6.53 8.19 9.96
CA TYR A 62 5.92 7.51 8.83
C TYR A 62 6.13 8.26 7.52
N LYS A 63 5.84 9.57 7.49
CA LYS A 63 6.09 10.41 6.31
C LYS A 63 7.56 10.37 5.88
N LYS A 64 8.51 10.47 6.82
CA LYS A 64 9.94 10.36 6.50
C LYS A 64 10.27 9.01 5.86
N ALA A 65 9.69 7.93 6.37
CA ALA A 65 9.86 6.60 5.81
C ALA A 65 9.26 6.49 4.40
N CYS A 66 8.05 7.04 4.18
CA CYS A 66 7.44 7.10 2.85
C CYS A 66 8.29 7.88 1.85
N ASN A 67 8.81 9.06 2.24
CA ASN A 67 9.69 9.85 1.38
C ASN A 67 10.97 9.06 1.04
N TYR A 68 11.59 8.43 2.04
CA TYR A 68 12.82 7.67 1.84
C TYR A 68 12.60 6.47 0.92
N TYR A 69 11.51 5.73 1.15
CA TYR A 69 11.10 4.62 0.30
C TYR A 69 10.79 5.09 -1.13
N TYR A 70 10.02 6.16 -1.29
CA TYR A 70 9.63 6.69 -2.59
C TYR A 70 10.86 7.07 -3.43
N ASP A 71 11.80 7.80 -2.84
CA ASP A 71 13.04 8.21 -3.51
C ASP A 71 13.88 7.01 -3.96
N ALA A 72 13.87 5.93 -3.18
CA ALA A 72 14.64 4.73 -3.47
C ALA A 72 13.94 3.78 -4.46
N ALA A 73 12.65 3.48 -4.21
CA ALA A 73 11.94 2.41 -4.90
C ALA A 73 11.11 2.89 -6.11
N ILE A 74 10.57 4.11 -6.04
CA ILE A 74 9.68 4.64 -7.09
C ILE A 74 10.45 5.56 -8.05
N ASP A 75 11.12 6.58 -7.52
CA ASP A 75 12.00 7.46 -8.31
C ASP A 75 13.24 6.74 -8.83
N ASN A 76 13.72 5.75 -8.10
CA ASN A 76 14.82 4.84 -8.41
C ASN A 76 16.06 5.52 -9.05
N LYS A 77 16.40 6.70 -8.54
CA LYS A 77 17.55 7.47 -9.05
C LYS A 77 18.90 7.01 -8.50
N ASP A 78 18.87 6.24 -7.40
CA ASP A 78 20.06 5.75 -6.70
C ASP A 78 19.89 4.26 -6.33
N PRO A 79 20.53 3.35 -7.07
CA PRO A 79 20.48 1.91 -6.80
C PRO A 79 20.95 1.52 -5.40
N LYS A 80 21.90 2.28 -4.81
CA LYS A 80 22.39 1.99 -3.44
C LYS A 80 21.33 2.24 -2.39
N LYS A 81 20.50 3.26 -2.57
CA LYS A 81 19.35 3.51 -1.69
C LYS A 81 18.30 2.41 -1.80
N LEU A 82 18.08 1.89 -3.01
CA LEU A 82 17.17 0.77 -3.19
C LEU A 82 17.65 -0.46 -2.43
N ASP A 83 18.93 -0.81 -2.53
CA ASP A 83 19.51 -1.95 -1.81
C ASP A 83 19.40 -1.76 -0.28
N GLU A 84 19.63 -0.54 0.21
CA GLU A 84 19.46 -0.23 1.63
C GLU A 84 18.00 -0.40 2.09
N VAL A 85 17.03 0.14 1.35
CA VAL A 85 15.60 0.00 1.66
C VAL A 85 15.19 -1.47 1.65
N VAL A 86 15.63 -2.23 0.64
CA VAL A 86 15.34 -3.66 0.53
C VAL A 86 15.91 -4.42 1.73
N GLY A 87 17.16 -4.13 2.13
CA GLY A 87 17.79 -4.74 3.31
C GLY A 87 17.03 -4.40 4.62
N ILE A 88 16.55 -3.16 4.77
CA ILE A 88 15.71 -2.77 5.90
C ILE A 88 14.41 -3.60 5.90
N ILE A 89 13.69 -3.67 4.77
CA ILE A 89 12.46 -4.43 4.65
C ILE A 89 12.70 -5.91 4.95
N ALA A 90 13.75 -6.51 4.37
CA ALA A 90 14.12 -7.91 4.57
C ALA A 90 14.29 -8.26 6.06
N LYS A 91 14.92 -7.38 6.82
CA LYS A 91 15.11 -7.55 8.26
C LYS A 91 13.79 -7.69 9.04
N TYR A 92 12.76 -6.92 8.68
CA TYR A 92 11.48 -6.89 9.38
C TYR A 92 10.48 -7.91 8.85
N VAL A 93 10.44 -8.11 7.52
CA VAL A 93 9.53 -9.04 6.85
C VAL A 93 10.04 -10.47 6.89
N LYS A 94 11.35 -10.67 7.12
CA LYS A 94 12.03 -11.98 7.13
C LYS A 94 11.86 -12.73 5.81
N ALA A 95 11.98 -12.02 4.70
CA ALA A 95 11.92 -12.57 3.35
C ALA A 95 13.25 -12.30 2.62
N PRO A 96 13.61 -13.11 1.61
CA PRO A 96 14.79 -12.86 0.78
C PRO A 96 14.71 -11.50 0.07
N GLU A 97 15.82 -10.78 0.00
CA GLU A 97 15.89 -9.47 -0.68
C GLU A 97 15.46 -9.54 -2.15
N ALA A 98 15.78 -10.65 -2.81
CA ALA A 98 15.36 -10.88 -4.20
C ALA A 98 13.84 -10.88 -4.36
N ASP A 99 13.12 -11.54 -3.44
CA ASP A 99 11.65 -11.60 -3.44
C ASP A 99 11.04 -10.22 -3.13
N ILE A 100 11.67 -9.46 -2.21
CA ILE A 100 11.25 -8.11 -1.86
C ILE A 100 11.38 -7.16 -3.06
N LYS A 101 12.49 -7.24 -3.80
CA LYS A 101 12.70 -6.41 -4.99
C LYS A 101 11.62 -6.61 -6.06
N LEU A 102 11.05 -7.81 -6.16
CA LEU A 102 9.95 -8.10 -7.08
C LEU A 102 8.61 -7.52 -6.65
N GLY A 103 8.42 -7.36 -5.34
CA GLY A 103 7.14 -7.02 -4.74
C GLY A 103 7.07 -5.63 -4.09
N LEU A 104 7.91 -4.68 -4.51
CA LEU A 104 7.89 -3.32 -3.96
C LEU A 104 6.61 -2.58 -4.41
N PRO A 105 5.65 -2.30 -3.50
CA PRO A 105 4.40 -1.64 -3.87
C PRO A 105 4.62 -0.14 -4.08
N TYR A 106 3.71 0.48 -4.83
CA TYR A 106 3.60 1.94 -4.83
C TYR A 106 3.14 2.40 -3.44
N ILE A 107 3.82 3.40 -2.89
CA ILE A 107 3.44 4.12 -1.67
C ILE A 107 3.48 5.61 -2.00
N ASP A 108 2.41 6.34 -1.67
CA ASP A 108 2.41 7.80 -1.83
C ASP A 108 3.58 8.43 -1.06
N ARG A 109 4.26 9.39 -1.68
CA ARG A 109 5.47 10.01 -1.11
C ARG A 109 5.26 10.58 0.28
N ASP A 110 4.10 11.19 0.52
CA ASP A 110 3.74 11.81 1.79
C ASP A 110 2.88 10.89 2.67
N GLY A 111 2.59 9.67 2.23
CA GLY A 111 1.75 8.70 2.92
C GLY A 111 0.27 9.07 2.93
N LYS A 112 -0.19 9.80 1.91
CA LYS A 112 -1.59 10.21 1.76
C LYS A 112 -2.48 9.06 1.32
N LEU A 113 -3.73 9.12 1.73
CA LEU A 113 -4.79 8.25 1.20
C LEU A 113 -5.24 8.74 -0.18
N LEU A 114 -5.71 7.82 -1.00
CA LEU A 114 -6.38 8.11 -2.26
C LEU A 114 -7.89 8.26 -2.00
N ASP A 115 -8.30 9.46 -1.60
CA ASP A 115 -9.67 9.76 -1.16
C ASP A 115 -10.73 9.39 -2.21
N SER A 116 -10.43 9.60 -3.50
CA SER A 116 -11.35 9.23 -4.59
C SER A 116 -11.64 7.73 -4.64
N ASP A 117 -10.66 6.90 -4.33
CA ASP A 117 -10.84 5.45 -4.33
C ASP A 117 -11.59 4.98 -3.08
N ILE A 118 -11.40 5.63 -1.92
CA ILE A 118 -12.18 5.32 -0.71
C ILE A 118 -13.70 5.49 -1.00
N GLN A 119 -14.10 6.57 -1.68
CA GLN A 119 -15.50 6.75 -2.08
C GLN A 119 -15.95 5.65 -3.04
N THR A 120 -15.13 5.34 -4.04
CA THR A 120 -15.42 4.28 -5.02
C THR A 120 -15.62 2.92 -4.34
N GLN A 121 -14.78 2.58 -3.37
CA GLN A 121 -14.89 1.34 -2.61
C GLN A 121 -16.18 1.32 -1.76
N ILE A 122 -16.50 2.44 -1.07
CA ILE A 122 -17.74 2.56 -0.30
C ILE A 122 -18.97 2.36 -1.19
N ASP A 123 -19.01 3.02 -2.34
CA ASP A 123 -20.13 2.92 -3.28
C ASP A 123 -20.29 1.49 -3.80
N TRP A 124 -19.16 0.84 -4.11
CA TRP A 124 -19.16 -0.55 -4.57
C TRP A 124 -19.67 -1.51 -3.48
N TYR A 125 -19.14 -1.43 -2.25
CA TYR A 125 -19.57 -2.27 -1.13
C TYR A 125 -21.03 -2.03 -0.76
N THR A 126 -21.50 -0.78 -0.83
CA THR A 126 -22.91 -0.43 -0.57
C THR A 126 -23.84 -1.01 -1.64
N SER A 127 -23.47 -0.89 -2.92
CA SER A 127 -24.27 -1.44 -4.02
C SER A 127 -24.38 -2.97 -4.01
N HIS A 128 -23.41 -3.64 -3.36
CA HIS A 128 -23.40 -5.10 -3.19
C HIS A 128 -23.95 -5.56 -1.83
N GLY A 129 -24.56 -4.66 -1.05
CA GLY A 129 -25.15 -4.99 0.24
C GLY A 129 -24.18 -5.39 1.34
N MET A 130 -22.88 -5.04 1.18
CA MET A 130 -21.84 -5.33 2.16
C MET A 130 -21.69 -4.23 3.22
N ILE A 131 -22.24 -3.05 2.95
CA ILE A 131 -22.35 -1.93 3.88
C ILE A 131 -23.81 -1.55 3.97
N GLU A 132 -24.36 -1.48 5.19
CA GLU A 132 -25.70 -1.01 5.46
C GLU A 132 -25.74 0.52 5.58
N GLY A 133 -26.69 1.15 4.91
CA GLY A 133 -26.90 2.59 4.98
C GLY A 133 -25.89 3.39 4.15
N LYS A 134 -25.83 4.70 4.42
CA LYS A 134 -24.95 5.66 3.75
C LYS A 134 -23.71 5.88 4.61
N LEU A 135 -22.53 5.54 4.11
CA LEU A 135 -21.26 5.79 4.78
C LEU A 135 -20.56 6.98 4.11
N ASP A 136 -20.22 7.99 4.93
CA ASP A 136 -19.40 9.12 4.49
C ASP A 136 -17.91 8.71 4.55
N PRO A 137 -17.12 8.90 3.48
CA PRO A 137 -15.67 8.69 3.52
C PRO A 137 -14.98 9.40 4.68
N GLN A 138 -15.43 10.61 5.04
CA GLN A 138 -14.87 11.36 6.16
C GLN A 138 -15.16 10.73 7.53
N ALA A 139 -16.15 9.85 7.63
CA ALA A 139 -16.41 9.10 8.86
C ALA A 139 -15.42 7.96 9.09
N VAL A 140 -14.79 7.47 8.03
CA VAL A 140 -13.82 6.35 8.08
C VAL A 140 -12.38 6.78 7.87
N THR A 141 -12.14 8.02 7.43
CA THR A 141 -10.81 8.59 7.23
C THR A 141 -10.58 9.80 8.11
N ASN A 142 -9.37 9.96 8.61
CA ASN A 142 -8.97 11.15 9.34
C ASN A 142 -7.60 11.63 8.85
N THR A 143 -7.60 12.60 7.97
CA THR A 143 -6.37 13.19 7.41
C THR A 143 -5.83 14.36 8.21
N SER A 144 -6.56 14.82 9.25
CA SER A 144 -6.18 16.01 10.05
C SER A 144 -4.85 15.82 10.78
N LEU A 145 -4.60 14.63 11.33
CA LEU A 145 -3.35 14.32 12.04
C LEU A 145 -2.15 14.27 11.08
N LEU A 146 -2.35 13.76 9.87
CA LEU A 146 -1.30 13.78 8.84
C LEU A 146 -1.01 15.24 8.42
N SER A 147 -2.05 16.06 8.25
CA SER A 147 -1.89 17.49 7.96
C SER A 147 -1.09 18.22 9.06
N LYS A 148 -1.37 17.94 10.34
CA LYS A 148 -0.57 18.44 11.47
C LYS A 148 0.88 17.95 11.43
N ALA A 149 1.09 16.70 11.06
CA ALA A 149 2.43 16.13 10.94
C ALA A 149 3.25 16.75 9.78
N MET A 150 2.59 17.30 8.77
CA MET A 150 3.22 17.99 7.64
C MET A 150 3.61 19.44 7.94
N GLN A 151 2.99 20.06 8.93
CA GLN A 151 3.38 21.38 9.41
C GLN A 151 4.75 21.31 10.10
N LYS A 152 5.64 22.30 9.82
CA LYS A 152 7.00 22.36 10.38
C LYS A 152 7.00 22.74 11.85
#